data_432ce2fbe5f445cb5452f0253bf98d8e
#
_entry.id   432ce2fbe5f445cb5452f0253bf98d8e
#
_cell.length_a   1.000
_cell.length_b   1.000
_cell.length_c   1.000
_cell.angle_alpha   90.00
_cell.angle_beta   90.00
_cell.angle_gamma   90.00
#
_symmetry.space_group_name_H-M   'P 1'
#
loop_
_entity.id
_entity.type
_entity.pdbx_description
1 polymer ?
#
loop_
_entity_poly.entity_id
_entity_poly.type
_entity_poly.pdbx_seq_one_letter_code
_entity_poly.pdbx_strand_id
1 'polypeptide(L)'
;MNFNQKLNEYIELLSCTAKEICNLSDISAASFSRYRNGERVPELGTKAFEKLCSSIAKIASEKAIPDVTIESVKEAFLSCEDFISTDKEILRQNFNTLLAVLNVNLSQLCKYTNYDTSTIFRIRNGTRRIGDAEQFASAVASFVSREMQTPTEIAAVAEL
;
A
#
# COMPACT_ATOMS: atom_id res chain seq x y z
N MET A 1 12.30 1.69 -7.11
CA MET A 1 11.56 2.84 -7.73
C MET A 1 10.13 2.80 -7.25
N ASN A 2 9.58 3.94 -6.84
CA ASN A 2 8.23 4.03 -6.32
C ASN A 2 7.19 4.22 -7.46
N PHE A 3 5.93 3.91 -7.16
CA PHE A 3 4.84 4.02 -8.14
C PHE A 3 4.72 5.43 -8.75
N ASN A 4 4.80 6.49 -7.93
CA ASN A 4 4.70 7.87 -8.42
C ASN A 4 5.85 8.24 -9.39
N GLN A 5 7.05 7.76 -9.15
CA GLN A 5 8.18 7.94 -10.05
C GLN A 5 7.90 7.25 -11.39
N LYS A 6 7.45 5.99 -11.35
CA LYS A 6 7.10 5.23 -12.56
C LYS A 6 5.95 5.85 -13.34
N LEU A 7 4.94 6.37 -12.64
CA LEU A 7 3.81 7.08 -13.27
C LEU A 7 4.29 8.36 -13.98
N ASN A 8 5.17 9.14 -13.35
CA ASN A 8 5.72 10.34 -13.96
C ASN A 8 6.63 10.01 -15.15
N GLU A 9 7.42 8.92 -15.11
CA GLU A 9 8.17 8.44 -16.26
C GLU A 9 7.26 8.14 -17.48
N TYR A 10 6.12 7.49 -17.26
CA TYR A 10 5.16 7.26 -18.35
C TYR A 10 4.58 8.57 -18.90
N ILE A 11 4.28 9.55 -18.05
CA ILE A 11 3.79 10.86 -18.49
C ILE A 11 4.82 11.55 -19.39
N GLU A 12 6.09 11.51 -19.00
CA GLU A 12 7.20 12.09 -19.76
C GLU A 12 7.45 11.30 -21.06
N LEU A 13 7.57 9.98 -21.00
CA LEU A 13 7.76 9.10 -22.15
C LEU A 13 6.67 9.32 -23.21
N LEU A 14 5.43 9.39 -22.77
CA LEU A 14 4.29 9.59 -23.64
C LEU A 14 4.07 11.05 -24.02
N SER A 15 4.83 11.98 -23.48
CA SER A 15 4.62 13.43 -23.66
C SER A 15 3.14 13.79 -23.53
N CYS A 16 2.46 13.23 -22.53
CA CYS A 16 1.02 13.41 -22.31
C CYS A 16 0.75 14.28 -21.08
N THR A 17 -0.46 14.79 -20.99
CA THR A 17 -0.91 15.60 -19.86
C THR A 17 -1.65 14.74 -18.84
N ALA A 18 -1.63 15.17 -17.57
CA ALA A 18 -2.45 14.59 -16.52
C ALA A 18 -3.94 14.56 -16.90
N LYS A 19 -4.42 15.60 -17.62
CA LYS A 19 -5.81 15.71 -18.06
C LYS A 19 -6.20 14.62 -19.06
N GLU A 20 -5.30 14.27 -20.00
CA GLU A 20 -5.54 13.21 -20.97
C GLU A 20 -5.71 11.86 -20.27
N ILE A 21 -4.82 11.53 -19.32
CA ILE A 21 -4.94 10.28 -18.56
C ILE A 21 -6.21 10.28 -17.70
N CYS A 22 -6.53 11.37 -17.01
CA CYS A 22 -7.74 11.48 -16.20
C CYS A 22 -9.01 11.27 -17.03
N ASN A 23 -9.09 11.87 -18.21
CA ASN A 23 -10.25 11.73 -19.10
C ASN A 23 -10.46 10.29 -19.59
N LEU A 24 -9.37 9.57 -19.89
CA LEU A 24 -9.43 8.18 -20.34
C LEU A 24 -9.66 7.18 -19.22
N SER A 25 -9.07 7.44 -18.04
CA SER A 25 -9.15 6.54 -16.89
C SER A 25 -10.36 6.76 -16.01
N ASP A 26 -11.09 7.88 -16.19
CA ASP A 26 -12.19 8.28 -15.31
C ASP A 26 -11.72 8.45 -13.84
N ILE A 27 -10.45 8.80 -13.66
CA ILE A 27 -9.86 9.12 -12.37
C ILE A 27 -9.97 10.64 -12.16
N SER A 28 -10.46 11.06 -11.01
CA SER A 28 -10.54 12.49 -10.69
C SER A 28 -9.16 13.14 -10.68
N ALA A 29 -9.07 14.39 -11.12
CA ALA A 29 -7.82 15.14 -11.11
C ALA A 29 -7.17 15.21 -9.71
N ALA A 30 -7.98 15.30 -8.65
CA ALA A 30 -7.49 15.29 -7.27
C ALA A 30 -6.86 13.93 -6.89
N SER A 31 -7.48 12.80 -7.27
CA SER A 31 -6.92 11.48 -7.03
C SER A 31 -5.64 11.25 -7.84
N PHE A 32 -5.65 11.67 -9.09
CA PHE A 32 -4.49 11.54 -9.97
C PHE A 32 -3.29 12.39 -9.48
N SER A 33 -3.55 13.61 -9.00
CA SER A 33 -2.53 14.46 -8.39
C SER A 33 -1.87 13.77 -7.20
N ARG A 34 -2.66 13.14 -6.31
CA ARG A 34 -2.15 12.37 -5.16
C ARG A 34 -1.29 11.18 -5.61
N TYR A 35 -1.67 10.51 -6.69
CA TYR A 35 -0.87 9.43 -7.28
C TYR A 35 0.50 9.95 -7.76
N ARG A 36 0.52 11.06 -8.47
CA ARG A 36 1.75 11.67 -8.98
C ARG A 36 2.68 12.17 -7.89
N ASN A 37 2.11 12.69 -6.80
CA ASN A 37 2.88 13.22 -5.67
C ASN A 37 3.34 12.14 -4.68
N GLY A 38 2.93 10.87 -4.87
CA GLY A 38 3.26 9.78 -3.95
C GLY A 38 2.45 9.78 -2.65
N GLU A 39 1.43 10.65 -2.55
CA GLU A 39 0.56 10.74 -1.37
C GLU A 39 -0.40 9.53 -1.28
N ARG A 40 -0.61 8.86 -2.41
CA ARG A 40 -1.48 7.70 -2.53
C ARG A 40 -1.05 6.81 -3.67
N VAL A 41 -1.26 5.50 -3.50
CA VAL A 41 -1.10 4.48 -4.54
C VAL A 41 -2.47 3.91 -4.87
N PRO A 42 -2.80 3.64 -6.15
CA PRO A 42 -4.06 2.97 -6.48
C PRO A 42 -4.04 1.56 -5.90
N GLU A 43 -5.20 1.08 -5.46
CA GLU A 43 -5.34 -0.26 -4.93
C GLU A 43 -5.37 -1.28 -6.07
N LEU A 44 -4.57 -2.35 -5.91
CA LEU A 44 -4.49 -3.43 -6.90
C LEU A 44 -5.84 -4.14 -7.08
N GLY A 45 -6.12 -4.55 -8.31
CA GLY A 45 -7.38 -5.24 -8.64
C GLY A 45 -8.60 -4.33 -8.69
N THR A 46 -8.44 -3.03 -8.45
CA THR A 46 -9.55 -2.07 -8.58
C THR A 46 -9.73 -1.61 -10.01
N LYS A 47 -10.97 -1.22 -10.34
CA LYS A 47 -11.28 -0.61 -11.64
C LYS A 47 -10.42 0.63 -11.93
N ALA A 48 -10.02 1.37 -10.89
CA ALA A 48 -9.18 2.56 -11.04
C ALA A 48 -7.75 2.19 -11.51
N PHE A 49 -7.16 1.15 -10.94
CA PHE A 49 -5.85 0.65 -11.36
C PHE A 49 -5.89 0.11 -12.80
N GLU A 50 -6.91 -0.70 -13.13
CA GLU A 50 -7.08 -1.26 -14.48
C GLU A 50 -7.28 -0.16 -15.53
N LYS A 51 -8.12 0.83 -15.25
CA LYS A 51 -8.36 1.97 -16.13
C LYS A 51 -7.11 2.83 -16.31
N LEU A 52 -6.30 3.01 -15.25
CA LEU A 52 -5.04 3.74 -15.36
C LEU A 52 -4.07 3.04 -16.33
N CYS A 53 -3.86 1.73 -16.16
CA CYS A 53 -2.98 0.95 -17.04
C CYS A 53 -3.46 0.98 -18.49
N SER A 54 -4.77 0.76 -18.71
CA SER A 54 -5.34 0.78 -20.06
C SER A 54 -5.26 2.16 -20.72
N SER A 55 -5.39 3.25 -19.95
CA SER A 55 -5.27 4.61 -20.47
C SER A 55 -3.86 4.93 -20.94
N ILE A 56 -2.85 4.52 -20.16
CA ILE A 56 -1.43 4.67 -20.52
C ILE A 56 -1.13 3.91 -21.80
N ALA A 57 -1.52 2.64 -21.87
CA ALA A 57 -1.31 1.80 -23.05
C ALA A 57 -2.05 2.35 -24.28
N LYS A 58 -3.25 2.89 -24.11
CA LYS A 58 -4.01 3.51 -25.20
C LYS A 58 -3.30 4.75 -25.76
N ILE A 59 -2.82 5.65 -24.90
CA ILE A 59 -2.06 6.83 -25.33
C ILE A 59 -0.78 6.41 -26.05
N ALA A 60 -0.08 5.37 -25.57
CA ALA A 60 1.10 4.84 -26.23
C ALA A 60 0.80 4.30 -27.63
N SER A 61 -0.30 3.57 -27.78
CA SER A 61 -0.76 3.07 -29.09
C SER A 61 -1.10 4.21 -30.05
N GLU A 62 -1.81 5.25 -29.59
CA GLU A 62 -2.15 6.43 -30.38
C GLU A 62 -0.89 7.22 -30.84
N LYS A 63 0.18 7.15 -30.06
CA LYS A 63 1.47 7.80 -30.37
C LYS A 63 2.48 6.87 -31.05
N ALA A 64 2.06 5.66 -31.41
CA ALA A 64 2.89 4.62 -32.05
C ALA A 64 4.19 4.33 -31.23
N ILE A 65 4.10 4.34 -29.91
CA ILE A 65 5.19 3.96 -29.01
C ILE A 65 5.11 2.44 -28.81
N PRO A 66 6.07 1.66 -29.33
CA PRO A 66 6.06 0.21 -29.19
C PRO A 66 6.31 -0.19 -27.73
N ASP A 67 5.95 -1.43 -27.41
CA ASP A 67 6.25 -2.10 -26.12
C ASP A 67 5.53 -1.57 -24.87
N VAL A 68 4.70 -0.53 -25.00
CA VAL A 68 3.85 -0.02 -23.93
C VAL A 68 2.45 -0.62 -24.06
N THR A 69 2.30 -1.86 -23.62
CA THR A 69 1.03 -2.58 -23.57
C THR A 69 0.38 -2.50 -22.20
N ILE A 70 -0.87 -2.91 -22.06
CA ILE A 70 -1.55 -2.98 -20.76
C ILE A 70 -0.75 -3.88 -19.80
N GLU A 71 -0.30 -5.01 -20.31
CA GLU A 71 0.46 -6.00 -19.56
C GLU A 71 1.80 -5.43 -19.08
N SER A 72 2.57 -4.79 -20.00
CA SER A 72 3.86 -4.20 -19.64
C SER A 72 3.73 -3.05 -18.63
N VAL A 73 2.67 -2.24 -18.74
CA VAL A 73 2.38 -1.17 -17.77
C VAL A 73 2.01 -1.75 -16.40
N LYS A 74 1.19 -2.81 -16.38
CA LYS A 74 0.85 -3.51 -15.13
C LYS A 74 2.08 -4.10 -14.45
N GLU A 75 2.90 -4.83 -15.18
CA GLU A 75 4.13 -5.43 -14.67
C GLU A 75 5.09 -4.36 -14.14
N ALA A 76 5.26 -3.27 -14.86
CA ALA A 76 6.09 -2.16 -14.44
C ALA A 76 5.59 -1.52 -13.14
N PHE A 77 4.29 -1.34 -12.96
CA PHE A 77 3.73 -0.84 -11.71
C PHE A 77 3.85 -1.86 -10.58
N LEU A 78 3.55 -3.14 -10.85
CA LEU A 78 3.66 -4.21 -9.84
C LEU A 78 5.10 -4.41 -9.35
N SER A 79 6.10 -4.08 -10.15
CA SER A 79 7.51 -4.11 -9.76
C SER A 79 7.95 -2.91 -8.89
N CYS A 80 7.09 -1.91 -8.70
CA CYS A 80 7.39 -0.79 -7.82
C CYS A 80 7.34 -1.20 -6.35
N GLU A 81 8.20 -0.61 -5.54
CA GLU A 81 8.34 -0.88 -4.09
C GLU A 81 7.01 -0.76 -3.34
N ASP A 82 6.15 0.16 -3.76
CA ASP A 82 4.81 0.35 -3.19
C ASP A 82 3.88 -0.85 -3.36
N PHE A 83 4.12 -1.69 -4.36
CA PHE A 83 3.32 -2.87 -4.69
C PHE A 83 4.03 -4.19 -4.37
N ILE A 84 5.34 -4.19 -4.20
CA ILE A 84 6.08 -5.33 -3.66
C ILE A 84 5.72 -5.41 -2.17
N SER A 85 4.50 -5.84 -1.92
CA SER A 85 3.90 -5.78 -0.59
C SER A 85 4.05 -7.09 0.18
N THR A 86 5.07 -7.89 -0.12
CA THR A 86 5.37 -9.09 0.66
C THR A 86 5.57 -8.71 2.13
N ASP A 87 6.31 -7.65 2.38
CA ASP A 87 6.60 -7.22 3.74
C ASP A 87 5.36 -6.66 4.48
N LYS A 88 4.53 -5.87 3.81
CA LYS A 88 3.33 -5.29 4.45
C LYS A 88 2.22 -6.32 4.69
N GLU A 89 2.07 -7.30 3.81
CA GLU A 89 1.12 -8.39 4.01
C GLU A 89 1.64 -9.37 5.07
N ILE A 90 2.91 -9.70 5.06
CA ILE A 90 3.57 -10.47 6.13
C ILE A 90 3.40 -9.74 7.46
N LEU A 91 3.68 -8.43 7.50
CA LEU A 91 3.50 -7.62 8.71
C LEU A 91 2.04 -7.66 9.21
N ARG A 92 1.06 -7.59 8.30
CA ARG A 92 -0.36 -7.70 8.65
C ARG A 92 -0.70 -9.09 9.22
N GLN A 93 -0.19 -10.14 8.60
CA GLN A 93 -0.39 -11.52 9.06
C GLN A 93 0.26 -11.73 10.43
N ASN A 94 1.50 -11.31 10.59
CA ASN A 94 2.22 -11.40 11.87
C ASN A 94 1.51 -10.58 12.95
N PHE A 95 1.02 -9.39 12.63
CA PHE A 95 0.23 -8.58 13.56
C PHE A 95 -1.06 -9.29 14.00
N ASN A 96 -1.79 -9.92 13.08
CA ASN A 96 -2.98 -10.71 13.42
C ASN A 96 -2.65 -11.92 14.29
N THR A 97 -1.56 -12.63 13.98
CA THR A 97 -1.08 -13.77 14.77
C THR A 97 -0.69 -13.32 16.17
N LEU A 98 0.09 -12.23 16.28
CA LEU A 98 0.49 -11.65 17.56
C LEU A 98 -0.72 -11.29 18.43
N LEU A 99 -1.73 -10.64 17.87
CA LEU A 99 -2.96 -10.31 18.60
C LEU A 99 -3.73 -11.53 19.09
N ALA A 100 -3.73 -12.60 18.29
CA ALA A 100 -4.42 -13.86 18.63
C ALA A 100 -3.69 -14.65 19.72
N VAL A 101 -2.36 -14.76 19.59
CA VAL A 101 -1.52 -15.54 20.52
C VAL A 101 -1.41 -14.87 21.88
N LEU A 102 -1.18 -13.54 21.89
CA LEU A 102 -0.92 -12.81 23.13
C LEU A 102 -2.18 -12.25 23.80
N ASN A 103 -3.36 -12.50 23.24
CA ASN A 103 -4.64 -11.96 23.75
C ASN A 103 -4.59 -10.46 24.06
N VAL A 104 -4.00 -9.70 23.14
CA VAL A 104 -3.70 -8.26 23.31
C VAL A 104 -4.98 -7.46 23.47
N ASN A 105 -5.03 -6.58 24.47
CA ASN A 105 -6.09 -5.60 24.62
C ASN A 105 -6.01 -4.50 23.56
N LEU A 106 -6.86 -4.58 22.53
CA LEU A 106 -6.86 -3.64 21.42
C LEU A 106 -7.07 -2.19 21.83
N SER A 107 -7.85 -1.93 22.87
CA SER A 107 -8.10 -0.56 23.33
C SER A 107 -6.84 0.06 23.93
N GLN A 108 -6.05 -0.74 24.65
CA GLN A 108 -4.75 -0.30 25.20
C GLN A 108 -3.73 -0.12 24.09
N LEU A 109 -3.65 -1.06 23.14
CA LEU A 109 -2.80 -0.94 21.97
C LEU A 109 -3.11 0.34 21.16
N CYS A 110 -4.37 0.63 20.88
CA CYS A 110 -4.79 1.83 20.17
C CYS A 110 -4.33 3.12 20.89
N LYS A 111 -4.51 3.17 22.21
CA LYS A 111 -4.07 4.32 23.02
C LYS A 111 -2.55 4.49 22.99
N TYR A 112 -1.81 3.40 23.07
CA TYR A 112 -0.36 3.42 23.08
C TYR A 112 0.23 3.82 21.72
N THR A 113 -0.28 3.24 20.66
CA THR A 113 0.22 3.47 19.30
C THR A 113 -0.36 4.73 18.64
N ASN A 114 -1.28 5.41 19.32
CA ASN A 114 -2.01 6.58 18.79
C ASN A 114 -2.78 6.31 17.50
N TYR A 115 -3.19 5.06 17.29
CA TYR A 115 -4.10 4.68 16.21
C TYR A 115 -5.53 4.58 16.74
N ASP A 116 -6.50 5.05 15.97
CA ASP A 116 -7.91 4.79 16.31
C ASP A 116 -8.29 3.33 16.04
N THR A 117 -9.30 2.85 16.77
CA THR A 117 -9.76 1.45 16.70
C THR A 117 -10.21 1.07 15.29
N SER A 118 -10.84 2.01 14.56
CA SER A 118 -11.30 1.76 13.19
C SER A 118 -10.12 1.60 12.22
N THR A 119 -9.03 2.32 12.43
CA THR A 119 -7.79 2.17 11.67
C THR A 119 -7.16 0.80 11.90
N ILE A 120 -7.01 0.38 13.16
CA ILE A 120 -6.48 -0.94 13.50
C ILE A 120 -7.36 -2.05 12.91
N PHE A 121 -8.68 -1.93 13.01
CA PHE A 121 -9.60 -2.90 12.42
C PHE A 121 -9.45 -3.01 10.88
N ARG A 122 -9.32 -1.88 10.19
CA ARG A 122 -9.10 -1.86 8.73
C ARG A 122 -7.75 -2.43 8.33
N ILE A 123 -6.69 -2.19 9.11
CA ILE A 123 -5.37 -2.80 8.89
C ILE A 123 -5.49 -4.31 9.03
N ARG A 124 -6.11 -4.81 10.09
CA ARG A 124 -6.30 -6.24 10.33
C ARG A 124 -7.02 -6.94 9.19
N ASN A 125 -8.06 -6.32 8.67
CA ASN A 125 -8.88 -6.88 7.58
C ASN A 125 -8.28 -6.62 6.18
N GLY A 126 -7.12 -5.98 6.08
CA GLY A 126 -6.50 -5.66 4.79
C GLY A 126 -7.19 -4.55 3.99
N THR A 127 -8.22 -3.89 4.57
CA THR A 127 -8.94 -2.80 3.89
C THR A 127 -8.25 -1.44 4.01
N ARG A 128 -7.21 -1.36 4.83
CA ARG A 128 -6.29 -0.22 4.91
C ARG A 128 -4.86 -0.72 4.97
N ARG A 129 -4.00 -0.14 4.14
CA ARG A 129 -2.57 -0.42 4.16
C ARG A 129 -1.91 0.28 5.35
N ILE A 130 -0.88 -0.37 5.89
CA ILE A 130 0.02 0.24 6.86
C ILE A 130 0.86 1.27 6.09
N GLY A 131 0.77 2.55 6.48
CA GLY A 131 1.49 3.63 5.81
C GLY A 131 3.00 3.49 5.98
N ASP A 132 3.45 3.67 7.21
CA ASP A 132 4.83 3.45 7.62
C ASP A 132 4.90 2.10 8.36
N ALA A 133 5.45 1.09 7.68
CA ALA A 133 5.52 -0.28 8.17
C ALA A 133 6.50 -0.40 9.35
N GLU A 134 7.62 0.30 9.29
CA GLU A 134 8.66 0.28 10.34
C GLU A 134 8.16 0.97 11.60
N GLN A 135 7.58 2.16 11.48
CA GLN A 135 7.00 2.89 12.60
C GLN A 135 5.87 2.08 13.26
N PHE A 136 5.00 1.46 12.46
CA PHE A 136 3.91 0.63 12.97
C PHE A 136 4.45 -0.60 13.72
N ALA A 137 5.39 -1.34 13.12
CA ALA A 137 6.00 -2.51 13.74
C ALA A 137 6.72 -2.15 15.05
N SER A 138 7.50 -1.07 15.05
CA SER A 138 8.19 -0.56 16.23
C SER A 138 7.23 -0.18 17.36
N ALA A 139 6.13 0.50 17.04
CA ALA A 139 5.13 0.89 18.03
C ALA A 139 4.43 -0.34 18.64
N VAL A 140 4.08 -1.33 17.81
CA VAL A 140 3.47 -2.60 18.28
C VAL A 140 4.47 -3.38 19.14
N ALA A 141 5.72 -3.52 18.70
CA ALA A 141 6.76 -4.22 19.45
C ALA A 141 7.03 -3.57 20.81
N SER A 142 7.09 -2.24 20.85
CA SER A 142 7.26 -1.47 22.11
C SER A 142 6.08 -1.69 23.06
N PHE A 143 4.86 -1.72 22.54
CA PHE A 143 3.68 -2.02 23.35
C PHE A 143 3.75 -3.43 23.94
N VAL A 144 4.04 -4.44 23.10
CA VAL A 144 4.14 -5.84 23.53
C VAL A 144 5.22 -6.02 24.58
N SER A 145 6.40 -5.47 24.35
CA SER A 145 7.53 -5.54 25.31
C SER A 145 7.20 -4.91 26.68
N ARG A 146 6.31 -3.91 26.68
CA ARG A 146 5.87 -3.26 27.91
C ARG A 146 4.80 -4.05 28.66
N GLU A 147 3.84 -4.63 27.94
CA GLU A 147 2.68 -5.30 28.54
C GLU A 147 2.99 -6.78 28.89
N MET A 148 3.86 -7.42 28.14
CA MET A 148 4.22 -8.85 28.30
C MET A 148 5.44 -8.99 29.21
N GLN A 149 5.23 -9.09 30.51
CA GLN A 149 6.31 -9.15 31.48
C GLN A 149 6.43 -10.50 32.20
N THR A 150 5.46 -11.40 32.04
CA THR A 150 5.52 -12.73 32.66
C THR A 150 6.37 -13.68 31.82
N PRO A 151 7.07 -14.67 32.44
CA PRO A 151 7.88 -15.64 31.74
C PRO A 151 7.10 -16.42 30.66
N THR A 152 5.82 -16.70 30.91
CA THR A 152 4.95 -17.40 29.97
C THR A 152 4.64 -16.56 28.73
N GLU A 153 4.38 -15.28 28.91
CA GLU A 153 4.13 -14.33 27.81
C GLU A 153 5.40 -14.07 26.98
N ILE A 154 6.56 -13.97 27.64
CA ILE A 154 7.86 -13.82 26.97
C ILE A 154 8.15 -15.07 26.12
N ALA A 155 7.88 -16.27 26.63
CA ALA A 155 8.05 -17.49 25.87
C ALA A 155 7.13 -17.52 24.65
N ALA A 156 5.86 -17.12 24.78
CA ALA A 156 4.91 -17.06 23.68
C ALA A 156 5.33 -16.08 22.56
N VAL A 157 5.97 -14.96 22.91
CA VAL A 157 6.54 -14.01 21.92
C VAL A 157 7.75 -14.59 21.20
N ALA A 158 8.56 -15.40 21.88
CA ALA A 158 9.76 -16.02 21.29
C ALA A 158 9.43 -17.15 20.30
N GLU A 159 8.22 -17.70 20.36
CA GLU A 159 7.74 -18.75 19.45
C GLU A 159 7.02 -18.19 18.19
N LEU A 160 6.80 -16.88 18.12
CA LEU A 160 6.19 -16.19 16.97
C LEU A 160 7.22 -15.84 15.90
#